data_be7c33a0eead043fd924cc2542211c86
#
_entry.id   be7c33a0eead043fd924cc2542211c86
#
_cell.length_a   1.000
_cell.length_b   1.000
_cell.length_c   1.000
_cell.angle_alpha   90.00
_cell.angle_beta   90.00
_cell.angle_gamma   90.00
#
_symmetry.space_group_name_H-M   'P 1'
#
loop_
_entity.id
_entity.type
_entity.pdbx_description
1 polymer ?
#
loop_
_entity_poly.entity_id
_entity_poly.type
_entity_poly.pdbx_seq_one_letter_code
_entity_poly.pdbx_strand_id
1 'polypeptide(L)'
;MRNWSWIVGLLVIVAAAEAHWDFLLGVQNGHAAVILPHPQPLQNMSLLFGQYIRELGIEYYYENGRPQLSAASVQTVWISPGLIGRIGSTDVACQSGCPNYFTMPEDGHLHIRFRATQPGIYIWDLRVVDAIDIDGNPVQDMEGVYRIYFKAGNPHYLYGSVDAPNYQGDLYPLNLTVQIRQGSQTVQTVSMPPVPNALHAYMASFEQAGSYTVVAKLDKHLSRRVDNLNLSGGVQADWQFLVIGDVNNDDLIDDADLLMVLFAFGTNEFAADANGDGIVDDADLLLVLFNFGASGEGRD
;
A
#
# COMPACT_ATOMS: atom_id res chain seq x y z
N MET A 1 46.60 -2.00 20.99
CA MET A 1 45.62 -1.01 21.49
C MET A 1 45.02 -0.37 20.26
N ARG A 2 43.90 -0.88 19.79
CA ARG A 2 43.20 -0.39 18.56
C ARG A 2 42.03 0.49 18.99
N ASN A 3 42.04 1.69 18.43
CA ASN A 3 41.18 2.83 18.76
C ASN A 3 39.67 2.51 18.68
N TRP A 4 39.00 2.52 19.82
CA TRP A 4 37.54 2.41 19.96
C TRP A 4 36.83 3.77 19.99
N SER A 5 37.55 4.86 19.70
CA SER A 5 37.03 6.23 19.84
C SER A 5 36.12 6.69 18.67
N TRP A 6 36.05 5.96 17.56
CA TRP A 6 35.25 6.34 16.39
C TRP A 6 33.81 5.78 16.40
N ILE A 7 33.58 4.68 17.15
CA ILE A 7 32.27 4.05 17.21
C ILE A 7 31.32 4.80 18.17
N VAL A 8 31.87 5.39 19.22
CA VAL A 8 31.06 6.14 20.22
C VAL A 8 30.55 7.47 19.65
N GLY A 9 31.33 8.14 18.79
CA GLY A 9 30.91 9.39 18.15
C GLY A 9 29.77 9.19 17.12
N LEU A 10 29.80 8.08 16.38
CA LEU A 10 28.76 7.75 15.40
C LEU A 10 27.45 7.35 16.09
N LEU A 11 27.54 6.64 17.22
CA LEU A 11 26.36 6.20 17.97
C LEU A 11 25.61 7.38 18.63
N VAL A 12 26.33 8.41 19.09
CA VAL A 12 25.74 9.61 19.72
C VAL A 12 25.07 10.52 18.69
N ILE A 13 25.63 10.60 17.45
CA ILE A 13 25.00 11.38 16.37
C ILE A 13 23.74 10.68 15.85
N VAL A 14 23.74 9.35 15.73
CA VAL A 14 22.56 8.58 15.35
C VAL A 14 21.46 8.67 16.43
N ALA A 15 21.80 8.57 17.72
CA ALA A 15 20.82 8.68 18.81
C ALA A 15 20.20 10.08 18.96
N ALA A 16 20.91 11.15 18.56
CA ALA A 16 20.36 12.50 18.57
C ALA A 16 19.50 12.82 17.32
N ALA A 17 19.73 12.07 16.20
CA ALA A 17 19.00 12.19 14.95
C ALA A 17 17.70 11.36 14.92
N GLU A 18 17.65 10.24 15.66
CA GLU A 18 16.48 9.35 15.72
C GLU A 18 15.23 9.97 16.35
N ALA A 19 15.30 11.17 16.93
CA ALA A 19 14.18 11.78 17.61
C ALA A 19 13.17 12.47 16.68
N HIS A 20 13.46 12.67 15.37
CA HIS A 20 12.66 13.56 14.53
C HIS A 20 12.33 13.05 13.12
N TRP A 21 12.99 12.01 12.59
CA TRP A 21 12.74 11.59 11.20
C TRP A 21 12.06 10.23 11.14
N ASP A 22 10.94 10.19 10.49
CA ASP A 22 10.27 8.92 10.22
C ASP A 22 10.54 8.44 8.79
N PHE A 23 10.78 9.36 7.82
CA PHE A 23 11.26 9.00 6.48
C PHE A 23 11.98 10.15 5.74
N LEU A 24 12.82 9.80 4.79
CA LEU A 24 13.69 10.71 4.06
C LEU A 24 13.36 10.71 2.57
N LEU A 25 13.32 11.89 1.95
CA LEU A 25 13.14 12.03 0.51
C LEU A 25 14.49 12.25 -0.16
N GLY A 26 14.78 11.50 -1.20
CA GLY A 26 16.04 11.57 -1.93
C GLY A 26 15.90 11.08 -3.36
N VAL A 27 17.04 10.68 -3.95
CA VAL A 27 17.15 10.17 -5.32
C VAL A 27 17.70 8.75 -5.29
N GLN A 28 17.04 7.82 -5.98
CA GLN A 28 17.51 6.46 -6.18
C GLN A 28 17.34 6.06 -7.65
N ASN A 29 18.43 5.59 -8.28
CA ASN A 29 18.43 5.19 -9.70
C ASN A 29 17.90 6.27 -10.67
N GLY A 30 18.10 7.57 -10.35
CA GLY A 30 17.65 8.69 -11.18
C GLY A 30 16.20 9.13 -10.93
N HIS A 31 15.47 8.45 -10.06
CA HIS A 31 14.10 8.79 -9.68
C HIS A 31 14.05 9.35 -8.26
N ALA A 32 13.10 10.22 -8.00
CA ALA A 32 12.72 10.61 -6.65
C ALA A 32 12.30 9.37 -5.86
N ALA A 33 12.65 9.29 -4.59
CA ALA A 33 12.40 8.10 -3.78
C ALA A 33 12.23 8.45 -2.30
N VAL A 34 11.57 7.56 -1.58
CA VAL A 34 11.64 7.51 -0.13
C VAL A 34 12.85 6.67 0.27
N ILE A 35 13.86 7.32 0.85
CA ILE A 35 15.09 6.68 1.30
C ILE A 35 14.93 6.34 2.77
N LEU A 36 15.04 5.06 3.10
CA LEU A 36 14.91 4.60 4.49
C LEU A 36 16.22 4.03 5.01
N PRO A 37 16.61 4.45 6.21
CA PRO A 37 17.68 3.74 6.93
C PRO A 37 17.26 2.33 7.39
N HIS A 38 15.94 2.05 7.51
CA HIS A 38 15.40 0.75 7.95
C HIS A 38 14.03 0.50 7.30
N PRO A 39 13.59 -0.80 7.14
CA PRO A 39 12.22 -1.09 6.75
C PRO A 39 11.26 -0.45 7.77
N GLN A 40 10.27 0.30 7.29
CA GLN A 40 9.35 1.02 8.15
C GLN A 40 8.59 0.05 9.06
N PRO A 41 8.78 0.12 10.36
CA PRO A 41 7.93 -0.62 11.27
C PRO A 41 6.51 -0.06 11.20
N LEU A 42 5.56 -0.89 11.59
CA LEU A 42 4.18 -0.47 11.82
C LEU A 42 4.16 0.75 12.78
N GLN A 43 3.66 1.88 12.31
CA GLN A 43 3.63 3.14 13.07
C GLN A 43 2.55 3.09 14.14
N ASN A 44 2.92 2.99 15.42
CA ASN A 44 1.96 3.01 16.51
C ASN A 44 1.41 4.42 16.72
N MET A 45 0.08 4.55 16.78
CA MET A 45 -0.62 5.80 17.09
C MET A 45 -0.94 5.88 18.59
N SER A 46 -0.72 7.03 19.19
CA SER A 46 -1.05 7.31 20.60
C SER A 46 -2.47 7.82 20.73
N LEU A 47 -3.21 7.33 21.73
CA LEU A 47 -4.56 7.82 22.02
C LEU A 47 -4.47 9.13 22.82
N LEU A 48 -4.90 10.24 22.23
CA LEU A 48 -4.94 11.56 22.83
C LEU A 48 -6.30 12.21 22.58
N PHE A 49 -6.97 12.67 23.66
CA PHE A 49 -8.28 13.35 23.58
C PHE A 49 -9.33 12.60 22.76
N GLY A 50 -9.38 11.27 22.85
CA GLY A 50 -10.33 10.43 22.12
C GLY A 50 -9.99 10.19 20.65
N GLN A 51 -8.79 10.57 20.20
CA GLN A 51 -8.29 10.30 18.84
C GLN A 51 -6.95 9.58 18.90
N TYR A 52 -6.71 8.69 17.94
CA TYR A 52 -5.39 8.09 17.71
C TYR A 52 -4.57 9.02 16.84
N ILE A 53 -3.38 9.39 17.31
CA ILE A 53 -2.51 10.39 16.68
C ILE A 53 -1.11 9.82 16.49
N ARG A 54 -0.53 10.06 15.33
CA ARG A 54 0.89 9.86 15.01
C ARG A 54 1.39 11.05 14.21
N GLU A 55 2.50 11.61 14.62
CA GLU A 55 3.23 12.62 13.87
C GLU A 55 4.42 11.96 13.19
N LEU A 56 4.59 12.21 11.88
CA LEU A 56 5.72 11.76 11.09
C LEU A 56 6.56 12.97 10.69
N GLY A 57 7.88 12.86 10.88
CA GLY A 57 8.86 13.80 10.35
C GLY A 57 9.28 13.38 8.93
N ILE A 58 9.36 14.35 8.03
CA ILE A 58 9.81 14.17 6.65
C ILE A 58 11.00 15.11 6.44
N GLU A 59 12.10 14.59 5.92
CA GLU A 59 13.29 15.38 5.59
C GLU A 59 13.87 14.99 4.24
N TYR A 60 14.73 15.87 3.68
CA TYR A 60 15.59 15.48 2.57
C TYR A 60 16.72 14.59 3.04
N TYR A 61 17.03 13.57 2.25
CA TYR A 61 18.20 12.73 2.48
C TYR A 61 19.51 13.48 2.18
N TYR A 62 20.47 13.38 3.08
CA TYR A 62 21.76 14.00 2.97
C TYR A 62 22.83 12.97 2.59
N GLU A 63 23.55 13.24 1.51
CA GLU A 63 24.70 12.48 1.10
C GLU A 63 25.95 13.37 1.17
N ASN A 64 27.00 12.91 1.86
CA ASN A 64 28.23 13.67 2.07
C ASN A 64 28.01 15.11 2.63
N GLY A 65 26.99 15.28 3.51
CA GLY A 65 26.68 16.54 4.15
C GLY A 65 25.88 17.54 3.29
N ARG A 66 25.37 17.11 2.12
CA ARG A 66 24.50 17.91 1.24
C ARG A 66 23.18 17.18 1.02
N PRO A 67 22.03 17.89 0.99
CA PRO A 67 20.78 17.27 0.62
C PRO A 67 20.85 16.81 -0.84
N GLN A 68 20.19 15.71 -1.20
CA GLN A 68 20.09 15.29 -2.60
C GLN A 68 19.06 16.10 -3.39
N LEU A 69 18.06 16.66 -2.70
CA LEU A 69 16.98 17.45 -3.29
C LEU A 69 16.98 18.88 -2.74
N SER A 70 16.60 19.82 -3.58
CA SER A 70 16.32 21.23 -3.23
C SER A 70 14.82 21.52 -3.21
N ALA A 71 14.01 20.71 -3.91
CA ALA A 71 12.55 20.76 -3.86
C ALA A 71 11.98 19.35 -4.09
N ALA A 72 10.82 19.07 -3.51
CA ALA A 72 10.01 17.90 -3.79
C ALA A 72 8.58 18.09 -3.30
N SER A 73 7.66 17.34 -3.86
CA SER A 73 6.28 17.26 -3.40
C SER A 73 5.91 15.81 -3.07
N VAL A 74 4.94 15.65 -2.18
CA VAL A 74 4.39 14.35 -1.79
C VAL A 74 2.93 14.30 -2.25
N GLN A 75 2.62 13.30 -3.06
CA GLN A 75 1.27 13.00 -3.52
C GLN A 75 0.72 11.80 -2.74
N THR A 76 -0.47 11.95 -2.14
CA THR A 76 -1.24 10.82 -1.61
C THR A 76 -1.88 10.09 -2.78
N VAL A 77 -1.52 8.83 -2.98
CA VAL A 77 -2.07 7.98 -4.03
C VAL A 77 -3.29 7.21 -3.51
N TRP A 78 -3.19 6.70 -2.29
CA TRP A 78 -4.30 6.04 -1.60
C TRP A 78 -4.19 6.22 -0.09
N ILE A 79 -5.33 6.28 0.60
CA ILE A 79 -5.39 6.40 2.05
C ILE A 79 -6.60 5.67 2.60
N SER A 80 -6.42 4.99 3.73
CA SER A 80 -7.51 4.26 4.39
C SER A 80 -8.66 5.17 4.80
N PRO A 81 -9.93 4.69 4.68
CA PRO A 81 -11.08 5.37 5.27
C PRO A 81 -10.84 5.73 6.74
N GLY A 82 -11.14 6.98 7.12
CA GLY A 82 -11.01 7.44 8.50
C GLY A 82 -9.60 7.83 8.94
N LEU A 83 -8.57 7.67 8.11
CA LEU A 83 -7.25 8.26 8.33
C LEU A 83 -7.16 9.64 7.67
N ILE A 84 -6.65 10.64 8.39
CA ILE A 84 -6.46 12.00 7.88
C ILE A 84 -5.07 12.48 8.28
N GLY A 85 -4.29 12.95 7.29
CA GLY A 85 -3.00 13.62 7.47
C GLY A 85 -3.14 15.13 7.40
N ARG A 86 -2.54 15.85 8.36
CA ARG A 86 -2.65 17.31 8.52
C ARG A 86 -1.28 17.95 8.70
N ILE A 87 -1.06 19.06 8.00
CA ILE A 87 0.07 19.97 8.20
C ILE A 87 -0.46 21.28 8.79
N GLY A 88 -0.02 21.64 10.00
CA GLY A 88 -0.58 22.78 10.74
C GLY A 88 -2.10 22.62 10.94
N SER A 89 -2.90 23.49 10.32
CA SER A 89 -4.37 23.46 10.35
C SER A 89 -5.03 22.87 9.12
N THR A 90 -4.25 22.49 8.11
CA THR A 90 -4.75 22.06 6.79
C THR A 90 -4.70 20.54 6.63
N ASP A 91 -5.80 19.92 6.25
CA ASP A 91 -5.84 18.52 5.87
C ASP A 91 -5.23 18.36 4.46
N VAL A 92 -4.17 17.55 4.34
CA VAL A 92 -3.39 17.37 3.10
C VAL A 92 -3.45 15.96 2.54
N ALA A 93 -3.87 14.97 3.36
CA ALA A 93 -4.02 13.58 2.98
C ALA A 93 -5.33 13.04 3.56
N CYS A 94 -6.30 12.71 2.71
CA CYS A 94 -7.62 12.18 3.10
C CYS A 94 -8.30 11.49 1.90
N GLN A 95 -9.39 10.75 2.13
CA GLN A 95 -10.13 10.11 1.05
C GLN A 95 -10.84 11.10 0.10
N SER A 96 -11.32 12.22 0.65
CA SER A 96 -12.01 13.24 -0.14
C SER A 96 -11.99 14.60 0.56
N GLY A 97 -12.04 15.67 -0.22
CA GLY A 97 -12.16 17.04 0.30
C GLY A 97 -10.86 17.70 0.72
N CYS A 98 -9.70 17.09 0.47
CA CYS A 98 -8.39 17.70 0.65
C CYS A 98 -7.54 17.54 -0.63
N PRO A 99 -6.44 18.31 -0.79
CA PRO A 99 -5.66 18.31 -2.03
C PRO A 99 -4.96 16.99 -2.34
N ASN A 100 -4.71 16.14 -1.32
CA ASN A 100 -3.91 14.91 -1.44
C ASN A 100 -2.51 15.15 -2.04
N TYR A 101 -1.98 16.34 -1.80
CA TYR A 101 -0.71 16.82 -2.32
C TYR A 101 -0.18 17.92 -1.39
N PHE A 102 1.12 17.92 -1.14
CA PHE A 102 1.82 19.00 -0.45
C PHE A 102 3.28 19.08 -0.91
N THR A 103 3.81 20.30 -0.92
CA THR A 103 5.22 20.56 -1.24
C THR A 103 6.04 20.67 0.02
N MET A 104 7.24 20.11 0.00
CA MET A 104 8.22 20.27 1.07
C MET A 104 8.66 21.73 1.17
N PRO A 105 8.83 22.28 2.38
CA PRO A 105 9.35 23.64 2.55
C PRO A 105 10.82 23.73 2.13
N GLU A 106 11.31 24.94 1.92
CA GLU A 106 12.68 25.21 1.45
C GLU A 106 13.76 24.70 2.41
N ASP A 107 13.47 24.66 3.72
CA ASP A 107 14.38 24.11 4.73
C ASP A 107 14.44 22.57 4.72
N GLY A 108 13.59 21.94 3.89
CA GLY A 108 13.55 20.49 3.69
C GLY A 108 13.05 19.68 4.87
N HIS A 109 12.39 20.32 5.86
CA HIS A 109 11.89 19.67 7.06
C HIS A 109 10.40 19.93 7.25
N LEU A 110 9.60 18.86 7.44
CA LEU A 110 8.16 18.94 7.57
C LEU A 110 7.63 17.91 8.57
N HIS A 111 6.61 18.29 9.34
CA HIS A 111 5.83 17.37 10.14
C HIS A 111 4.42 17.23 9.59
N ILE A 112 3.98 15.98 9.38
CA ILE A 112 2.60 15.64 9.09
C ILE A 112 2.00 14.84 10.24
N ARG A 113 0.84 15.28 10.74
CA ARG A 113 0.12 14.62 11.82
C ARG A 113 -1.03 13.81 11.29
N PHE A 114 -0.95 12.50 11.46
CA PHE A 114 -2.04 11.57 11.15
C PHE A 114 -2.95 11.37 12.35
N ARG A 115 -4.26 11.27 12.06
CA ARG A 115 -5.29 11.01 13.07
C ARG A 115 -6.32 10.00 12.57
N ALA A 116 -6.80 9.18 13.50
CA ALA A 116 -7.93 8.27 13.31
C ALA A 116 -8.81 8.29 14.57
N THR A 117 -10.10 7.98 14.43
CA THR A 117 -11.06 8.00 15.56
C THR A 117 -11.39 6.61 16.09
N GLN A 118 -11.06 5.56 15.35
CA GLN A 118 -11.35 4.17 15.70
C GLN A 118 -10.05 3.37 15.82
N PRO A 119 -10.01 2.30 16.63
CA PRO A 119 -8.94 1.32 16.58
C PRO A 119 -8.90 0.65 15.19
N GLY A 120 -7.71 0.33 14.70
CA GLY A 120 -7.57 -0.35 13.41
C GLY A 120 -6.16 -0.27 12.84
N ILE A 121 -5.98 -0.90 11.70
CA ILE A 121 -4.83 -0.70 10.83
C ILE A 121 -5.24 0.27 9.72
N TYR A 122 -4.43 1.29 9.52
CA TYR A 122 -4.63 2.31 8.51
C TYR A 122 -3.41 2.35 7.59
N ILE A 123 -3.62 2.75 6.34
CA ILE A 123 -2.62 2.76 5.29
C ILE A 123 -2.58 4.17 4.69
N TRP A 124 -1.37 4.63 4.41
CA TRP A 124 -1.10 5.79 3.56
C TRP A 124 -0.10 5.40 2.48
N ASP A 125 -0.55 5.42 1.23
CA ASP A 125 0.27 5.23 0.05
C ASP A 125 0.62 6.58 -0.54
N LEU A 126 1.89 6.80 -0.75
CA LEU A 126 2.41 8.07 -1.25
C LEU A 126 3.37 7.85 -2.43
N ARG A 127 3.56 8.95 -3.17
CA ARG A 127 4.58 9.07 -4.21
C ARG A 127 5.30 10.40 -4.07
N VAL A 128 6.59 10.43 -4.36
CA VAL A 128 7.40 11.66 -4.43
C VAL A 128 7.39 12.13 -5.87
N VAL A 129 6.99 13.37 -6.10
CA VAL A 129 6.81 13.97 -7.41
C VAL A 129 7.40 15.39 -7.46
N ASP A 130 7.55 15.96 -8.65
CA ASP A 130 8.04 17.34 -8.88
C ASP A 130 9.37 17.61 -8.15
N ALA A 131 10.26 16.62 -8.11
CA ALA A 131 11.52 16.74 -7.40
C ALA A 131 12.57 17.48 -8.25
N ILE A 132 13.37 18.30 -7.57
CA ILE A 132 14.48 19.06 -8.14
C ILE A 132 15.74 18.75 -7.30
N ASP A 133 16.83 18.41 -7.97
CA ASP A 133 18.12 18.19 -7.29
C ASP A 133 18.76 19.51 -6.80
N ILE A 134 19.86 19.41 -6.08
CA ILE A 134 20.58 20.56 -5.54
C ILE A 134 21.24 21.44 -6.62
N ASP A 135 21.40 20.93 -7.84
CA ASP A 135 21.95 21.66 -8.99
C ASP A 135 20.86 22.32 -9.82
N GLY A 136 19.59 22.18 -9.44
CA GLY A 136 18.41 22.77 -10.08
C GLY A 136 17.84 21.96 -11.25
N ASN A 137 18.25 20.71 -11.42
CA ASN A 137 17.73 19.86 -12.49
C ASN A 137 16.49 19.09 -12.03
N PRO A 138 15.48 18.90 -12.90
CA PRO A 138 14.35 18.04 -12.61
C PRO A 138 14.81 16.58 -12.40
N VAL A 139 14.29 15.93 -11.35
CA VAL A 139 14.44 14.52 -11.08
C VAL A 139 13.16 13.81 -11.55
N GLN A 140 13.28 12.62 -12.13
CA GLN A 140 12.10 11.84 -12.51
C GLN A 140 11.26 11.49 -11.30
N ASP A 141 9.93 11.49 -11.45
CA ASP A 141 9.01 11.12 -10.39
C ASP A 141 9.28 9.70 -9.89
N MET A 142 8.91 9.46 -8.63
CA MET A 142 9.04 8.14 -8.01
C MET A 142 8.25 7.08 -8.78
N GLU A 143 8.91 5.97 -9.13
CA GLU A 143 8.23 4.80 -9.67
C GLU A 143 7.49 4.04 -8.56
N GLY A 144 6.27 3.59 -8.88
CA GLY A 144 5.42 2.87 -7.92
C GLY A 144 4.92 3.74 -6.77
N VAL A 145 4.66 3.13 -5.64
CA VAL A 145 4.16 3.78 -4.43
C VAL A 145 4.93 3.32 -3.20
N TYR A 146 5.03 4.20 -2.23
CA TYR A 146 5.57 3.90 -0.92
C TYR A 146 4.42 3.79 0.09
N ARG A 147 4.36 2.68 0.84
CA ARG A 147 3.28 2.38 1.80
C ARG A 147 3.72 2.53 3.24
N ILE A 148 2.95 3.28 4.02
CA ILE A 148 3.09 3.41 5.47
C ILE A 148 1.87 2.80 6.15
N TYR A 149 2.10 1.95 7.16
CA TYR A 149 1.07 1.37 8.00
C TYR A 149 1.01 2.06 9.35
N PHE A 150 -0.20 2.38 9.81
CA PHE A 150 -0.47 2.92 11.13
C PHE A 150 -1.32 1.95 11.92
N LYS A 151 -0.96 1.76 13.20
CA LYS A 151 -1.71 0.93 14.15
C LYS A 151 -2.33 1.82 15.23
N ALA A 152 -3.63 1.93 15.24
CA ALA A 152 -4.42 2.61 16.25
C ALA A 152 -4.96 1.59 17.26
N GLY A 153 -4.60 1.73 18.53
CA GLY A 153 -5.01 0.79 19.58
C GLY A 153 -4.41 -0.60 19.44
N ASN A 154 -5.18 -1.62 19.83
CA ASN A 154 -4.80 -3.02 19.74
C ASN A 154 -5.76 -3.80 18.83
N PRO A 155 -5.83 -3.49 17.53
CA PRO A 155 -6.69 -4.24 16.62
C PRO A 155 -6.17 -5.67 16.43
N HIS A 156 -7.07 -6.56 16.04
CA HIS A 156 -6.72 -7.80 15.39
C HIS A 156 -6.51 -7.51 13.91
N TYR A 157 -5.55 -8.17 13.25
CA TYR A 157 -5.28 -7.91 11.83
C TYR A 157 -4.66 -9.11 11.14
N LEU A 158 -4.95 -9.21 9.85
CA LEU A 158 -4.27 -10.07 8.89
C LEU A 158 -3.19 -9.25 8.16
N TYR A 159 -2.10 -9.91 7.83
CA TYR A 159 -1.04 -9.33 7.00
C TYR A 159 -0.35 -10.42 6.19
N GLY A 160 0.27 -10.06 5.08
CA GLY A 160 0.99 -11.05 4.29
C GLY A 160 1.41 -10.54 2.91
N SER A 161 1.86 -11.48 2.10
CA SER A 161 2.19 -11.30 0.70
C SER A 161 0.98 -11.52 -0.19
N VAL A 162 1.06 -10.96 -1.41
CA VAL A 162 0.13 -11.19 -2.52
C VAL A 162 0.96 -11.54 -3.74
N ASP A 163 0.69 -12.69 -4.33
CA ASP A 163 1.36 -13.20 -5.52
C ASP A 163 0.30 -13.55 -6.60
N ALA A 164 0.51 -13.05 -7.81
CA ALA A 164 -0.33 -13.31 -8.96
C ALA A 164 0.56 -13.56 -10.20
N PRO A 165 1.18 -14.75 -10.31
CA PRO A 165 2.25 -15.02 -11.27
C PRO A 165 1.78 -15.00 -12.73
N ASN A 166 0.49 -15.08 -12.99
CA ASN A 166 -0.11 -15.04 -14.34
C ASN A 166 -0.53 -13.63 -14.77
N TYR A 167 -0.32 -12.61 -13.91
CA TYR A 167 -0.55 -11.21 -14.20
C TYR A 167 0.79 -10.52 -14.49
N GLN A 168 0.89 -9.81 -15.61
CA GLN A 168 2.15 -9.20 -16.07
C GLN A 168 2.31 -7.74 -15.61
N GLY A 169 1.20 -7.08 -15.28
CA GLY A 169 1.18 -5.69 -14.85
C GLY A 169 1.56 -5.49 -13.39
N ASP A 170 1.57 -4.22 -12.99
CA ASP A 170 1.69 -3.86 -11.58
C ASP A 170 0.41 -4.25 -10.83
N LEU A 171 0.57 -4.91 -9.68
CA LEU A 171 -0.57 -5.29 -8.84
C LEU A 171 -1.24 -4.09 -8.16
N TYR A 172 -0.57 -2.96 -8.04
CA TYR A 172 -1.09 -1.79 -7.32
C TYR A 172 -2.43 -1.26 -7.88
N PRO A 173 -2.68 -1.21 -9.22
CA PRO A 173 -3.97 -0.79 -9.74
C PRO A 173 -5.13 -1.74 -9.42
N LEU A 174 -4.83 -3.00 -9.08
CA LEU A 174 -5.83 -3.98 -8.70
C LEU A 174 -6.32 -3.72 -7.27
N ASN A 175 -7.51 -4.21 -6.95
CA ASN A 175 -8.04 -4.15 -5.62
C ASN A 175 -8.04 -5.55 -4.97
N LEU A 176 -7.45 -5.65 -3.78
CA LEU A 176 -7.54 -6.83 -2.92
C LEU A 176 -8.69 -6.64 -1.94
N THR A 177 -9.69 -7.49 -2.01
CA THR A 177 -10.79 -7.56 -1.04
C THR A 177 -10.59 -8.74 -0.12
N VAL A 178 -10.55 -8.49 1.19
CA VAL A 178 -10.47 -9.52 2.24
C VAL A 178 -11.79 -9.53 3.00
N GLN A 179 -12.50 -10.65 2.99
CA GLN A 179 -13.73 -10.88 3.72
C GLN A 179 -13.49 -11.81 4.91
N ILE A 180 -13.99 -11.41 6.05
CA ILE A 180 -14.03 -12.24 7.27
C ILE A 180 -15.46 -12.77 7.40
N ARG A 181 -15.63 -14.09 7.42
CA ARG A 181 -16.93 -14.75 7.43
C ARG A 181 -17.09 -15.65 8.67
N GLN A 182 -18.30 -15.68 9.20
CA GLN A 182 -18.74 -16.64 10.23
C GLN A 182 -19.85 -17.53 9.66
N GLY A 183 -19.51 -18.77 9.32
CA GLY A 183 -20.35 -19.59 8.45
C GLY A 183 -20.47 -18.94 7.06
N SER A 184 -21.70 -18.84 6.52
CA SER A 184 -21.97 -18.15 5.25
C SER A 184 -22.08 -16.62 5.38
N GLN A 185 -22.09 -16.08 6.60
CA GLN A 185 -22.28 -14.64 6.80
C GLN A 185 -20.94 -13.90 6.76
N THR A 186 -20.83 -12.91 5.87
CA THR A 186 -19.73 -11.95 5.89
C THR A 186 -19.94 -10.97 7.04
N VAL A 187 -18.99 -10.94 8.00
CA VAL A 187 -19.04 -10.06 9.17
C VAL A 187 -18.24 -8.79 8.95
N GLN A 188 -17.21 -8.86 8.10
CA GLN A 188 -16.42 -7.69 7.75
C GLN A 188 -15.78 -7.84 6.36
N THR A 189 -15.65 -6.72 5.66
CA THR A 189 -14.93 -6.63 4.38
C THR A 189 -13.95 -5.46 4.45
N VAL A 190 -12.72 -5.69 4.02
CA VAL A 190 -11.69 -4.67 3.89
C VAL A 190 -11.15 -4.74 2.47
N SER A 191 -11.03 -3.59 1.79
CA SER A 191 -10.53 -3.51 0.42
C SER A 191 -9.38 -2.49 0.34
N MET A 192 -8.31 -2.87 -0.37
CA MET A 192 -7.14 -2.05 -0.57
C MET A 192 -6.33 -2.51 -1.79
N PRO A 193 -5.58 -1.64 -2.47
CA PRO A 193 -4.60 -2.10 -3.46
C PRO A 193 -3.46 -2.87 -2.76
N PRO A 194 -2.96 -3.99 -3.31
CA PRO A 194 -1.76 -4.64 -2.78
C PRO A 194 -0.49 -3.90 -3.21
N VAL A 195 0.52 -3.87 -2.35
CA VAL A 195 1.86 -3.31 -2.65
C VAL A 195 2.91 -4.40 -2.44
N PRO A 196 3.26 -5.19 -3.45
CA PRO A 196 4.12 -6.37 -3.29
C PRO A 196 5.49 -6.09 -2.67
N ASN A 197 6.05 -4.91 -2.93
CA ASN A 197 7.38 -4.50 -2.44
C ASN A 197 7.36 -3.82 -1.06
N ALA A 198 6.18 -3.65 -0.43
CA ALA A 198 6.09 -3.16 0.95
C ALA A 198 6.51 -4.23 1.95
N LEU A 199 6.69 -3.86 3.23
CA LEU A 199 6.97 -4.80 4.32
C LEU A 199 5.95 -5.97 4.35
N HIS A 200 4.68 -5.64 4.09
CA HIS A 200 3.59 -6.57 3.81
C HIS A 200 2.81 -6.02 2.62
N ALA A 201 2.42 -6.88 1.68
CA ALA A 201 1.64 -6.44 0.53
C ALA A 201 0.27 -5.90 0.93
N TYR A 202 -0.28 -6.39 2.05
CA TYR A 202 -1.52 -5.92 2.64
C TYR A 202 -1.53 -6.06 4.16
N MET A 203 -2.36 -5.26 4.83
CA MET A 203 -2.76 -5.45 6.23
C MET A 203 -4.24 -5.07 6.37
N ALA A 204 -5.05 -5.98 6.90
CA ALA A 204 -6.49 -5.78 7.09
C ALA A 204 -6.84 -5.99 8.57
N SER A 205 -7.35 -4.95 9.24
CA SER A 205 -7.80 -5.06 10.64
C SER A 205 -9.25 -5.55 10.73
N PHE A 206 -9.58 -6.22 11.83
CA PHE A 206 -10.91 -6.68 12.15
C PHE A 206 -11.22 -6.49 13.65
N GLU A 207 -12.52 -6.48 13.99
CA GLU A 207 -12.96 -6.00 15.30
C GLU A 207 -12.81 -7.05 16.42
N GLN A 208 -13.07 -8.33 16.13
CA GLN A 208 -13.16 -9.35 17.16
C GLN A 208 -12.25 -10.55 16.87
N ALA A 209 -11.57 -11.03 17.93
CA ALA A 209 -10.85 -12.29 17.85
C ALA A 209 -11.81 -13.48 17.71
N GLY A 210 -11.38 -14.52 17.02
CA GLY A 210 -12.20 -15.73 16.85
C GLY A 210 -11.68 -16.65 15.76
N SER A 211 -12.42 -17.71 15.50
CA SER A 211 -12.18 -18.60 14.36
C SER A 211 -13.14 -18.23 13.22
N TYR A 212 -12.58 -17.93 12.07
CA TYR A 212 -13.32 -17.43 10.92
C TYR A 212 -12.93 -18.13 9.64
N THR A 213 -13.79 -18.08 8.65
CA THR A 213 -13.43 -18.27 7.26
C THR A 213 -12.96 -16.93 6.69
N VAL A 214 -11.80 -16.93 6.06
CA VAL A 214 -11.25 -15.77 5.37
C VAL A 214 -11.27 -16.02 3.88
N VAL A 215 -11.84 -15.10 3.12
CA VAL A 215 -11.86 -15.11 1.66
C VAL A 215 -11.11 -13.88 1.15
N ALA A 216 -10.13 -14.11 0.29
CA ALA A 216 -9.39 -13.05 -0.39
C ALA A 216 -9.70 -13.09 -1.88
N LYS A 217 -10.05 -11.94 -2.46
CA LYS A 217 -10.33 -11.75 -3.88
C LYS A 217 -9.43 -10.63 -4.41
N LEU A 218 -8.62 -10.95 -5.41
CA LEU A 218 -7.87 -9.97 -6.19
C LEU A 218 -8.62 -9.73 -7.50
N ASP A 219 -8.74 -8.48 -7.94
CA ASP A 219 -9.38 -8.16 -9.21
C ASP A 219 -8.84 -9.03 -10.34
N LYS A 220 -9.70 -9.41 -11.27
CA LYS A 220 -9.44 -10.28 -12.43
C LYS A 220 -9.09 -11.73 -12.09
N HIS A 221 -8.93 -12.10 -10.82
CA HIS A 221 -8.58 -13.44 -10.36
C HIS A 221 -9.71 -14.06 -9.56
N LEU A 222 -9.81 -15.38 -9.57
CA LEU A 222 -10.74 -16.08 -8.70
C LEU A 222 -10.30 -16.00 -7.24
N SER A 223 -11.27 -15.94 -6.32
CA SER A 223 -11.02 -15.83 -4.89
C SER A 223 -10.35 -17.07 -4.30
N ARG A 224 -9.65 -16.85 -3.19
CA ARG A 224 -9.02 -17.88 -2.35
C ARG A 224 -9.68 -17.88 -0.97
N ARG A 225 -9.73 -19.06 -0.34
CA ARG A 225 -10.40 -19.27 0.94
C ARG A 225 -9.51 -20.03 1.91
N VAL A 226 -9.55 -19.64 3.19
CA VAL A 226 -8.99 -20.36 4.31
C VAL A 226 -10.05 -20.49 5.39
N ASP A 227 -10.40 -21.74 5.75
CA ASP A 227 -11.38 -22.02 6.78
C ASP A 227 -10.73 -22.15 8.16
N ASN A 228 -11.50 -21.83 9.21
CA ASN A 228 -11.12 -22.00 10.62
C ASN A 228 -9.81 -21.28 10.99
N LEU A 229 -9.52 -20.16 10.36
CA LEU A 229 -8.35 -19.34 10.71
C LEU A 229 -8.61 -18.66 12.06
N ASN A 230 -7.73 -18.91 13.03
CA ASN A 230 -7.82 -18.28 14.35
C ASN A 230 -7.22 -16.87 14.28
N LEU A 231 -8.09 -15.88 14.25
CA LEU A 231 -7.74 -14.47 14.19
C LEU A 231 -7.60 -13.90 15.61
N SER A 232 -6.35 -13.71 16.04
CA SER A 232 -6.02 -13.15 17.36
C SER A 232 -4.70 -12.38 17.27
N GLY A 233 -4.75 -11.06 17.51
CA GLY A 233 -3.58 -10.18 17.29
C GLY A 233 -3.26 -10.05 15.80
N GLY A 234 -1.97 -10.10 15.45
CA GLY A 234 -1.50 -10.13 14.07
C GLY A 234 -1.36 -11.57 13.57
N VAL A 235 -2.03 -11.91 12.49
CA VAL A 235 -2.00 -13.25 11.88
C VAL A 235 -1.51 -13.14 10.44
N GLN A 236 -0.50 -13.91 10.08
CA GLN A 236 0.00 -13.96 8.71
C GLN A 236 -0.89 -14.84 7.83
N ALA A 237 -1.26 -14.34 6.67
CA ALA A 237 -1.94 -15.08 5.62
C ALA A 237 -1.40 -14.59 4.26
N ASP A 238 -0.70 -15.46 3.57
CA ASP A 238 -0.13 -15.18 2.24
C ASP A 238 -1.08 -15.70 1.17
N TRP A 239 -1.33 -14.88 0.14
CA TRP A 239 -2.28 -15.21 -0.91
C TRP A 239 -1.57 -15.41 -2.25
N GLN A 240 -1.88 -16.53 -2.92
CA GLN A 240 -1.45 -16.80 -4.27
C GLN A 240 -2.67 -16.96 -5.18
N PHE A 241 -2.81 -16.08 -6.16
CA PHE A 241 -3.90 -16.03 -7.14
C PHE A 241 -3.43 -16.62 -8.46
N LEU A 242 -3.79 -17.88 -8.72
CA LEU A 242 -3.32 -18.63 -9.89
C LEU A 242 -4.31 -18.61 -11.07
N VAL A 243 -5.60 -18.46 -10.79
CA VAL A 243 -6.66 -18.51 -11.81
C VAL A 243 -7.11 -17.08 -12.11
N ILE A 244 -6.90 -16.67 -13.35
CA ILE A 244 -7.15 -15.33 -13.88
C ILE A 244 -8.16 -15.39 -15.02
N GLY A 245 -8.87 -14.31 -15.31
CA GLY A 245 -9.87 -14.20 -16.36
C GLY A 245 -11.26 -13.78 -15.88
N ASP A 246 -11.44 -13.60 -14.57
CA ASP A 246 -12.65 -13.04 -13.96
C ASP A 246 -12.59 -11.49 -14.06
N VAL A 247 -12.79 -10.97 -15.27
CA VAL A 247 -12.62 -9.55 -15.58
C VAL A 247 -13.80 -8.69 -15.09
N ASN A 248 -14.98 -9.30 -14.89
CA ASN A 248 -16.14 -8.64 -14.30
C ASN A 248 -16.13 -8.68 -12.75
N ASN A 249 -15.21 -9.46 -12.16
CA ASN A 249 -15.02 -9.62 -10.71
C ASN A 249 -16.22 -10.24 -9.96
N ASP A 250 -17.01 -11.11 -10.60
CA ASP A 250 -18.14 -11.80 -9.96
C ASP A 250 -17.79 -13.17 -9.37
N ASP A 251 -16.51 -13.54 -9.43
CA ASP A 251 -15.93 -14.78 -8.91
C ASP A 251 -16.32 -16.05 -9.70
N LEU A 252 -16.71 -15.87 -10.95
CA LEU A 252 -16.99 -16.93 -11.93
C LEU A 252 -16.39 -16.52 -13.29
N ILE A 253 -15.72 -17.40 -13.97
CA ILE A 253 -15.21 -17.13 -15.34
C ILE A 253 -16.19 -17.74 -16.33
N ASP A 254 -16.97 -16.89 -17.03
CA ASP A 254 -18.02 -17.32 -17.94
C ASP A 254 -18.15 -16.44 -19.20
N ASP A 255 -19.30 -16.53 -19.87
CA ASP A 255 -19.58 -15.77 -21.08
C ASP A 255 -19.65 -14.25 -20.87
N ALA A 256 -19.93 -13.78 -19.63
CA ALA A 256 -19.88 -12.35 -19.35
C ALA A 256 -18.46 -11.81 -19.43
N ASP A 257 -17.44 -12.53 -18.90
CA ASP A 257 -16.03 -12.15 -19.01
C ASP A 257 -15.55 -12.19 -20.45
N LEU A 258 -15.93 -13.26 -21.16
CA LEU A 258 -15.59 -13.42 -22.58
C LEU A 258 -16.12 -12.24 -23.41
N LEU A 259 -17.35 -11.81 -23.16
CA LEU A 259 -17.96 -10.68 -23.86
C LEU A 259 -17.26 -9.36 -23.52
N MET A 260 -16.84 -9.14 -22.25
CA MET A 260 -16.10 -7.95 -21.88
C MET A 260 -14.77 -7.84 -22.65
N VAL A 261 -14.01 -8.93 -22.73
CA VAL A 261 -12.75 -8.96 -23.51
C VAL A 261 -13.04 -8.72 -25.00
N LEU A 262 -14.05 -9.40 -25.58
CA LEU A 262 -14.40 -9.25 -26.99
C LEU A 262 -14.83 -7.81 -27.36
N PHE A 263 -15.60 -7.14 -26.49
CA PHE A 263 -16.04 -5.77 -26.75
C PHE A 263 -14.91 -4.73 -26.65
N ALA A 264 -13.90 -5.02 -25.83
CA ALA A 264 -12.73 -4.16 -25.66
C ALA A 264 -11.54 -4.56 -26.55
N PHE A 265 -11.69 -5.59 -27.41
CA PHE A 265 -10.59 -6.13 -28.22
C PHE A 265 -9.89 -5.05 -29.07
N GLY A 266 -8.56 -5.02 -29.01
CA GLY A 266 -7.72 -4.05 -29.71
C GLY A 266 -7.62 -2.69 -29.01
N THR A 267 -8.13 -2.55 -27.78
CA THR A 267 -8.01 -1.34 -26.96
C THR A 267 -7.04 -1.55 -25.81
N ASN A 268 -6.85 -0.49 -25.00
CA ASN A 268 -6.11 -0.53 -23.73
C ASN A 268 -7.05 -0.43 -22.52
N GLU A 269 -8.27 -0.98 -22.63
CA GLU A 269 -9.26 -0.94 -21.55
C GLU A 269 -8.82 -1.81 -20.38
N PHE A 270 -8.40 -1.15 -19.28
CA PHE A 270 -7.83 -1.82 -18.11
C PHE A 270 -8.74 -2.91 -17.51
N ALA A 271 -10.05 -2.71 -17.51
CA ALA A 271 -10.99 -3.69 -16.95
C ALA A 271 -10.98 -5.02 -17.70
N ALA A 272 -10.81 -5.00 -19.04
CA ALA A 272 -10.83 -6.16 -19.92
C ALA A 272 -9.45 -6.75 -20.22
N ASP A 273 -8.37 -6.03 -19.91
CA ASP A 273 -6.97 -6.50 -20.00
C ASP A 273 -6.73 -7.51 -18.86
N ALA A 274 -7.01 -8.75 -19.11
CA ALA A 274 -6.97 -9.81 -18.10
C ALA A 274 -5.54 -10.09 -17.62
N ASN A 275 -4.56 -10.12 -18.54
CA ASN A 275 -3.18 -10.45 -18.23
C ASN A 275 -2.35 -9.26 -17.71
N GLY A 276 -2.84 -8.01 -17.85
CA GLY A 276 -2.18 -6.80 -17.36
C GLY A 276 -1.00 -6.33 -18.22
N ASP A 277 -0.94 -6.68 -19.51
CA ASP A 277 0.14 -6.24 -20.39
C ASP A 277 -0.11 -4.88 -21.07
N GLY A 278 -1.31 -4.32 -20.87
CA GLY A 278 -1.73 -2.99 -21.33
C GLY A 278 -2.48 -2.97 -22.66
N ILE A 279 -2.78 -4.13 -23.24
CA ILE A 279 -3.51 -4.27 -24.50
C ILE A 279 -4.52 -5.41 -24.36
N VAL A 280 -5.77 -5.18 -24.73
CA VAL A 280 -6.78 -6.25 -24.78
C VAL A 280 -6.67 -6.97 -26.13
N ASP A 281 -6.16 -8.22 -26.11
CA ASP A 281 -5.92 -9.01 -27.32
C ASP A 281 -6.25 -10.50 -27.19
N ASP A 282 -5.71 -11.33 -28.06
CA ASP A 282 -5.93 -12.77 -28.07
C ASP A 282 -5.35 -13.48 -26.82
N ALA A 283 -4.35 -12.91 -26.16
CA ALA A 283 -3.82 -13.47 -24.90
C ALA A 283 -4.85 -13.39 -23.76
N ASP A 284 -5.57 -12.27 -23.63
CA ASP A 284 -6.64 -12.11 -22.65
C ASP A 284 -7.81 -13.05 -22.94
N LEU A 285 -8.21 -13.10 -24.21
CA LEU A 285 -9.28 -13.99 -24.66
C LEU A 285 -8.96 -15.46 -24.33
N LEU A 286 -7.72 -15.88 -24.55
CA LEU A 286 -7.26 -17.24 -24.26
C LEU A 286 -7.27 -17.52 -22.76
N LEU A 287 -6.91 -16.56 -21.89
CA LEU A 287 -6.97 -16.73 -20.43
C LEU A 287 -8.40 -17.00 -19.95
N VAL A 288 -9.37 -16.23 -20.45
CA VAL A 288 -10.79 -16.47 -20.14
C VAL A 288 -11.24 -17.83 -20.64
N LEU A 289 -10.90 -18.20 -21.89
CA LEU A 289 -11.28 -19.48 -22.47
C LEU A 289 -10.65 -20.69 -21.76
N PHE A 290 -9.36 -20.61 -21.36
CA PHE A 290 -8.69 -21.71 -20.64
C PHE A 290 -9.25 -21.94 -19.25
N ASN A 291 -9.75 -20.89 -18.61
CA ASN A 291 -10.31 -20.95 -17.27
C ASN A 291 -11.85 -20.94 -17.26
N PHE A 292 -12.49 -21.07 -18.42
CA PHE A 292 -13.93 -20.99 -18.57
C PHE A 292 -14.66 -22.04 -17.72
N GLY A 293 -15.67 -21.62 -16.97
CA GLY A 293 -16.44 -22.44 -16.04
C GLY A 293 -15.80 -22.59 -14.65
N ALA A 294 -14.61 -22.01 -14.43
CA ALA A 294 -13.99 -22.00 -13.11
C ALA A 294 -14.67 -20.98 -12.18
N SER A 295 -14.79 -21.32 -10.91
CA SER A 295 -15.34 -20.45 -9.86
C SER A 295 -14.38 -20.29 -8.69
N GLY A 296 -14.45 -19.16 -8.01
CA GLY A 296 -13.63 -18.89 -6.85
C GLY A 296 -14.02 -19.74 -5.63
N GLU A 297 -13.06 -19.96 -4.74
CA GLU A 297 -13.24 -20.71 -3.50
C GLU A 297 -14.13 -19.97 -2.48
N GLY A 298 -14.34 -18.67 -2.66
CA GLY A 298 -15.22 -17.84 -1.84
C GLY A 298 -16.68 -17.82 -2.28
N ARG A 299 -17.00 -18.45 -3.39
CA ARG A 299 -18.37 -18.57 -3.90
C ARG A 299 -19.06 -19.74 -3.18
N ASP A 300 -20.09 -19.46 -2.38
CA ASP A 300 -20.89 -20.45 -1.62
C ASP A 300 -22.05 -20.99 -2.49
#